data_64919fff3c7dc338242b281fe1f2a64e
#
_entry.id   64919fff3c7dc338242b281fe1f2a64e
#
_cell.length_a   1.000
_cell.length_b   1.000
_cell.length_c   1.000
_cell.angle_alpha   90.00
_cell.angle_beta   90.00
_cell.angle_gamma   90.00
#
_symmetry.space_group_name_H-M   'P 1'
#
loop_
_entity.id
_entity.type
_entity.pdbx_description
1 polymer ?
#
loop_
_entity_poly.entity_id
_entity_poly.type
_entity_poly.pdbx_seq_one_letter_code
_entity_poly.pdbx_strand_id
1 'polypeptide(L)'
;MPNQPERFRDTSLPIIERVKDLLSRLTIEEKIHLLSTHQLPVERLGIGEWYVGQEVARGYVSREKTEPSTVFPQPIGLASTFDPNLMEQLGEIAGEEARYYHRKDPKGHLMLWGPTVDPERDPRWGRTEEGYGEDPFLIGEMTTAYTQGMAGDHPTYRRVIPTLKHFCANNNEKERNNCSSNVTPRTLREYYYRAFEASIVRGGTGSMMTAYNELNGVPACMNPDLKTLVKKQWGLEFIVTDGADFSQNVLSHHSHATHAEALAACLKNGNDVMTDEADMVAAAARDALDRGLLTEADIDRAVGNSLSGRFRLGEFDGDSCPYNTEPAETDTLLH
;
A
#
# COMPACT_ATOMS: atom_id res chain seq x y z
N MET A 1 33.40 -11.18 -5.79
CA MET A 1 34.08 -9.88 -5.82
C MET A 1 34.31 -9.45 -4.38
N PRO A 2 35.48 -8.95 -3.97
CA PRO A 2 35.72 -8.59 -2.58
C PRO A 2 34.92 -7.37 -2.20
N ASN A 3 34.19 -7.45 -1.09
CA ASN A 3 33.56 -6.43 -0.26
C ASN A 3 33.51 -4.99 -0.81
N GLN A 4 32.66 -4.72 -1.77
CA GLN A 4 32.22 -3.33 -1.94
C GLN A 4 31.38 -2.96 -0.69
N PRO A 5 31.65 -1.80 -0.09
CA PRO A 5 30.86 -1.34 1.07
C PRO A 5 29.37 -1.36 0.72
N GLU A 6 28.54 -1.77 1.68
CA GLU A 6 27.09 -1.85 1.52
C GLU A 6 26.51 -0.43 1.53
N ARG A 7 26.55 0.22 0.37
CA ARG A 7 26.08 1.61 0.22
C ARG A 7 24.61 1.76 0.57
N PHE A 8 23.82 0.70 0.45
CA PHE A 8 22.42 0.76 0.86
C PHE A 8 22.23 1.01 2.37
N ARG A 9 23.26 0.76 3.20
CA ARG A 9 23.25 1.07 4.64
C ARG A 9 23.82 2.44 4.99
N ASP A 10 24.34 3.18 4.01
CA ASP A 10 24.88 4.52 4.23
C ASP A 10 23.75 5.55 4.27
N THR A 11 23.37 5.98 5.47
CA THR A 11 22.28 6.93 5.71
C THR A 11 22.54 8.33 5.18
N SER A 12 23.79 8.66 4.82
CA SER A 12 24.16 9.93 4.19
C SER A 12 23.77 10.00 2.71
N LEU A 13 23.50 8.85 2.07
CA LEU A 13 23.12 8.78 0.66
C LEU A 13 21.60 8.95 0.47
N PRO A 14 21.18 9.55 -0.65
CA PRO A 14 19.77 9.58 -1.03
C PRO A 14 19.15 8.17 -1.12
N ILE A 15 17.91 8.01 -0.67
CA ILE A 15 17.19 6.72 -0.69
C ILE A 15 17.25 6.07 -2.08
N ILE A 16 17.09 6.83 -3.15
CA ILE A 16 17.13 6.30 -4.52
C ILE A 16 18.48 5.64 -4.88
N GLU A 17 19.59 6.14 -4.37
CA GLU A 17 20.91 5.52 -4.58
C GLU A 17 21.06 4.26 -3.75
N ARG A 18 20.53 4.26 -2.53
CA ARG A 18 20.53 3.12 -1.62
C ARG A 18 19.68 1.97 -2.17
N VAL A 19 18.49 2.28 -2.70
CA VAL A 19 17.62 1.31 -3.38
C VAL A 19 18.33 0.70 -4.58
N LYS A 20 18.98 1.50 -5.41
CA LYS A 20 19.75 1.00 -6.58
C LYS A 20 20.89 0.08 -6.16
N ASP A 21 21.62 0.41 -5.10
CA ASP A 21 22.69 -0.44 -4.58
C ASP A 21 22.14 -1.77 -4.08
N LEU A 22 21.04 -1.75 -3.30
CA LEU A 22 20.40 -2.96 -2.82
C LEU A 22 19.88 -3.84 -3.96
N LEU A 23 19.16 -3.28 -4.92
CA LEU A 23 18.67 -4.01 -6.10
C LEU A 23 19.79 -4.69 -6.88
N SER A 24 20.95 -4.03 -7.01
CA SER A 24 22.11 -4.61 -7.70
C SER A 24 22.74 -5.80 -6.98
N ARG A 25 22.45 -5.97 -5.68
CA ARG A 25 22.95 -7.07 -4.85
C ARG A 25 21.97 -8.25 -4.79
N LEU A 26 20.69 -8.00 -5.04
CA LEU A 26 19.66 -9.06 -5.03
C LEU A 26 19.77 -9.94 -6.28
N THR A 27 19.63 -11.25 -6.08
CA THR A 27 19.42 -12.19 -7.19
C THR A 27 18.01 -12.06 -7.72
N ILE A 28 17.76 -12.56 -8.94
CA ILE A 28 16.41 -12.54 -9.52
C ILE A 28 15.40 -13.30 -8.67
N GLU A 29 15.79 -14.42 -8.05
CA GLU A 29 14.92 -15.18 -7.17
C GLU A 29 14.55 -14.39 -5.89
N GLU A 30 15.52 -13.70 -5.28
CA GLU A 30 15.26 -12.84 -4.14
C GLU A 30 14.31 -11.69 -4.51
N LYS A 31 14.48 -11.07 -5.69
CA LYS A 31 13.59 -10.03 -6.20
C LYS A 31 12.17 -10.56 -6.43
N ILE A 32 12.02 -11.76 -6.97
CA ILE A 32 10.73 -12.41 -7.21
C ILE A 32 9.96 -12.57 -5.88
N HIS A 33 10.62 -13.00 -4.81
CA HIS A 33 9.98 -13.12 -3.49
C HIS A 33 9.58 -11.78 -2.87
N LEU A 34 10.14 -10.66 -3.32
CA LEU A 34 9.76 -9.32 -2.87
C LEU A 34 8.53 -8.75 -3.62
N LEU A 35 7.97 -9.45 -4.59
CA LEU A 35 6.75 -9.05 -5.30
C LEU A 35 5.45 -9.37 -4.52
N SER A 36 5.53 -10.15 -3.46
CA SER A 36 4.38 -10.50 -2.61
C SER A 36 4.34 -9.65 -1.33
N THR A 37 3.18 -9.61 -0.68
CA THR A 37 3.03 -8.98 0.65
C THR A 37 3.79 -9.71 1.75
N HIS A 38 4.02 -11.01 1.61
CA HIS A 38 4.93 -11.77 2.47
C HIS A 38 6.30 -11.87 1.79
N GLN A 39 7.25 -11.07 2.25
CA GLN A 39 8.60 -10.96 1.69
C GLN A 39 9.59 -11.77 2.52
N LEU A 40 10.18 -12.78 1.90
CA LEU A 40 11.14 -13.67 2.57
C LEU A 40 12.44 -12.94 2.93
N PRO A 41 13.13 -13.37 4.00
CA PRO A 41 14.39 -12.78 4.40
C PRO A 41 15.50 -13.01 3.35
N VAL A 42 16.42 -12.05 3.26
CA VAL A 42 17.66 -12.17 2.48
C VAL A 42 18.83 -12.17 3.47
N GLU A 43 19.04 -13.31 4.13
CA GLU A 43 19.96 -13.45 5.26
C GLU A 43 21.39 -13.01 4.94
N ARG A 44 21.89 -13.32 3.72
CA ARG A 44 23.24 -12.92 3.28
C ARG A 44 23.45 -11.41 3.22
N LEU A 45 22.38 -10.62 3.17
CA LEU A 45 22.38 -9.16 3.21
C LEU A 45 21.87 -8.62 4.56
N GLY A 46 21.59 -9.48 5.51
CA GLY A 46 21.04 -9.10 6.81
C GLY A 46 19.68 -8.41 6.70
N ILE A 47 18.86 -8.80 5.72
CA ILE A 47 17.49 -8.30 5.52
C ILE A 47 16.54 -9.31 6.10
N GLY A 48 15.72 -8.87 7.07
CA GLY A 48 14.73 -9.70 7.74
C GLY A 48 13.49 -9.99 6.89
N GLU A 49 12.68 -10.94 7.36
CA GLU A 49 11.34 -11.18 6.88
C GLU A 49 10.50 -9.92 7.01
N TRP A 50 9.63 -9.65 6.02
CA TRP A 50 8.81 -8.45 6.01
C TRP A 50 7.39 -8.71 5.50
N TYR A 51 6.42 -8.17 6.22
CA TYR A 51 5.02 -8.19 5.81
C TYR A 51 4.55 -6.80 5.38
N VAL A 52 4.08 -6.70 4.14
CA VAL A 52 3.39 -5.53 3.62
C VAL A 52 1.92 -5.64 4.00
N GLY A 53 1.45 -4.71 4.81
CA GLY A 53 0.04 -4.60 5.12
C GLY A 53 -0.36 -4.92 6.56
N GLN A 54 -1.25 -4.06 7.07
CA GLN A 54 -2.00 -4.24 8.30
C GLN A 54 -3.24 -3.34 8.27
N GLU A 55 -4.34 -3.79 8.85
CA GLU A 55 -5.58 -3.01 8.87
C GLU A 55 -5.52 -1.82 9.82
N VAL A 56 -6.15 -0.68 9.40
CA VAL A 56 -6.13 0.58 10.15
C VAL A 56 -7.42 1.39 9.99
N ALA A 57 -8.47 0.84 9.43
CA ALA A 57 -9.70 1.61 9.16
C ALA A 57 -10.30 2.26 10.41
N ARG A 58 -10.17 1.64 11.57
CA ARG A 58 -10.68 2.09 12.88
C ARG A 58 -9.59 2.09 13.96
N GLY A 59 -8.41 2.61 13.67
CA GLY A 59 -7.21 2.44 14.47
C GLY A 59 -6.40 1.22 14.03
N TYR A 60 -5.18 1.11 14.53
CA TYR A 60 -4.29 0.00 14.21
C TYR A 60 -4.85 -1.33 14.72
N VAL A 61 -4.92 -2.35 13.87
CA VAL A 61 -5.39 -3.68 14.26
C VAL A 61 -4.21 -4.53 14.69
N SER A 62 -4.00 -4.66 16.01
CA SER A 62 -2.96 -5.55 16.55
C SER A 62 -3.24 -7.01 16.23
N ARG A 63 -2.21 -7.75 15.86
CA ARG A 63 -2.27 -9.23 15.78
C ARG A 63 -2.03 -9.90 17.13
N GLU A 64 -1.54 -9.15 18.10
CA GLU A 64 -1.38 -9.60 19.48
C GLU A 64 -2.75 -9.63 20.19
N LYS A 65 -3.18 -10.81 20.61
CA LYS A 65 -4.49 -10.98 21.28
C LYS A 65 -4.49 -10.50 22.73
N THR A 66 -3.33 -10.35 23.32
CA THR A 66 -3.17 -10.00 24.75
C THR A 66 -3.00 -8.51 24.99
N GLU A 67 -2.71 -7.73 23.95
CA GLU A 67 -2.51 -6.29 24.02
C GLU A 67 -3.43 -5.62 23.01
N PRO A 68 -4.51 -4.98 23.47
CA PRO A 68 -5.45 -4.30 22.60
C PRO A 68 -4.86 -2.99 22.04
N SER A 69 -5.19 -2.67 20.80
CA SER A 69 -5.00 -1.35 20.20
C SER A 69 -6.26 -0.51 20.39
N THR A 70 -6.12 0.81 20.23
CA THR A 70 -7.25 1.73 20.32
C THR A 70 -8.20 1.51 19.13
N VAL A 71 -9.48 1.39 19.42
CA VAL A 71 -10.54 1.20 18.42
C VAL A 71 -11.36 2.47 18.31
N PHE A 72 -11.29 3.14 17.19
CA PHE A 72 -12.05 4.36 16.90
C PHE A 72 -13.49 4.05 16.47
N PRO A 73 -14.39 5.03 16.47
CA PRO A 73 -15.69 4.93 15.79
C PRO A 73 -15.52 4.59 14.32
N GLN A 74 -16.61 4.11 13.66
CA GLN A 74 -16.60 3.87 12.22
C GLN A 74 -16.27 5.14 11.43
N PRO A 75 -15.52 5.05 10.32
CA PRO A 75 -15.11 6.22 9.52
C PRO A 75 -16.26 7.11 9.08
N ILE A 76 -17.42 6.56 8.72
CA ILE A 76 -18.61 7.37 8.38
C ILE A 76 -19.07 8.27 9.56
N GLY A 77 -18.94 7.77 10.78
CA GLY A 77 -19.22 8.55 11.99
C GLY A 77 -18.17 9.62 12.25
N LEU A 78 -16.90 9.30 12.03
CA LEU A 78 -15.79 10.26 12.14
C LEU A 78 -15.90 11.36 11.08
N ALA A 79 -16.24 11.03 9.84
CA ALA A 79 -16.46 12.00 8.77
C ALA A 79 -17.60 12.99 9.11
N SER A 80 -18.62 12.53 9.84
CA SER A 80 -19.74 13.35 10.28
C SER A 80 -19.38 14.41 11.33
N THR A 81 -18.16 14.38 11.86
CA THR A 81 -17.63 15.44 12.73
C THR A 81 -17.24 16.69 11.94
N PHE A 82 -16.90 16.55 10.66
CA PHE A 82 -16.32 17.60 9.81
C PHE A 82 -15.07 18.25 10.44
N ASP A 83 -14.30 17.48 11.22
CA ASP A 83 -13.13 17.94 11.96
C ASP A 83 -11.83 17.25 11.48
N PRO A 84 -11.10 17.84 10.50
CA PRO A 84 -9.82 17.32 10.05
C PRO A 84 -8.75 17.28 11.14
N ASN A 85 -8.79 18.20 12.13
CA ASN A 85 -7.79 18.19 13.21
C ASN A 85 -7.97 16.95 14.11
N LEU A 86 -9.22 16.55 14.38
CA LEU A 86 -9.49 15.28 15.05
C LEU A 86 -8.94 14.11 14.25
N MET A 87 -9.14 14.11 12.92
CA MET A 87 -8.64 13.03 12.06
C MET A 87 -7.11 12.91 12.08
N GLU A 88 -6.40 14.05 12.10
CA GLU A 88 -4.95 14.06 12.19
C GLU A 88 -4.47 13.43 13.51
N GLN A 89 -5.07 13.80 14.64
CA GLN A 89 -4.76 13.22 15.96
C GLN A 89 -5.03 11.71 16.01
N LEU A 90 -6.15 11.25 15.44
CA LEU A 90 -6.45 9.81 15.35
C LEU A 90 -5.42 9.07 14.45
N GLY A 91 -4.94 9.73 13.40
CA GLY A 91 -3.87 9.25 12.57
C GLY A 91 -2.55 9.09 13.33
N GLU A 92 -2.19 10.07 14.16
CA GLU A 92 -1.01 10.03 15.02
C GLU A 92 -1.07 8.83 15.96
N ILE A 93 -2.17 8.64 16.68
CA ILE A 93 -2.39 7.50 17.57
C ILE A 93 -2.21 6.17 16.83
N ALA A 94 -2.86 6.01 15.67
CA ALA A 94 -2.75 4.78 14.89
C ALA A 94 -1.32 4.49 14.43
N GLY A 95 -0.59 5.53 14.05
CA GLY A 95 0.82 5.42 13.64
C GLY A 95 1.76 5.07 14.80
N GLU A 96 1.54 5.64 15.97
CA GLU A 96 2.31 5.37 17.19
C GLU A 96 2.09 3.93 17.68
N GLU A 97 0.84 3.47 17.71
CA GLU A 97 0.51 2.10 18.05
C GLU A 97 1.14 1.10 17.05
N ALA A 98 1.11 1.40 15.76
CA ALA A 98 1.77 0.55 14.76
C ALA A 98 3.28 0.43 15.03
N ARG A 99 3.95 1.53 15.39
CA ARG A 99 5.37 1.51 15.78
C ARG A 99 5.63 0.76 17.07
N TYR A 100 4.74 0.88 18.05
CA TYR A 100 4.82 0.10 19.27
C TYR A 100 4.82 -1.40 19.01
N TYR A 101 3.88 -1.90 18.21
CA TYR A 101 3.79 -3.31 17.87
C TYR A 101 4.94 -3.78 16.97
N HIS A 102 5.38 -2.94 16.03
CA HIS A 102 6.55 -3.24 15.20
C HIS A 102 7.83 -3.44 16.02
N ARG A 103 8.05 -2.66 17.09
CA ARG A 103 9.22 -2.87 17.96
C ARG A 103 9.19 -4.20 18.70
N LYS A 104 8.03 -4.76 18.97
CA LYS A 104 7.88 -6.09 19.59
C LYS A 104 8.12 -7.22 18.60
N ASP A 105 7.66 -7.07 17.37
CA ASP A 105 7.87 -8.01 16.27
C ASP A 105 8.26 -7.25 14.99
N PRO A 106 9.57 -7.06 14.73
CA PRO A 106 10.07 -6.19 13.66
C PRO A 106 9.97 -6.84 12.28
N LYS A 107 8.82 -7.44 11.94
CA LYS A 107 8.55 -8.08 10.65
C LYS A 107 7.72 -7.22 9.70
N GLY A 108 7.80 -5.92 9.78
CA GLY A 108 7.01 -5.01 8.94
C GLY A 108 5.72 -4.54 9.62
N HIS A 109 4.56 -4.70 8.95
CA HIS A 109 3.26 -4.24 9.42
C HIS A 109 3.15 -2.72 9.64
N LEU A 110 4.01 -1.96 8.96
CA LEU A 110 4.05 -0.48 8.97
C LEU A 110 3.51 0.15 7.69
N MET A 111 3.10 -0.66 6.71
CA MET A 111 2.35 -0.23 5.54
C MET A 111 0.86 -0.53 5.83
N LEU A 112 0.08 0.50 6.14
CA LEU A 112 -1.25 0.33 6.74
C LEU A 112 -2.35 0.43 5.69
N TRP A 113 -3.24 -0.57 5.60
CA TRP A 113 -4.34 -0.65 4.65
C TRP A 113 -5.53 0.23 5.05
N GLY A 114 -5.40 1.48 4.79
CA GLY A 114 -6.38 2.54 5.05
C GLY A 114 -5.78 3.93 4.86
N PRO A 115 -6.66 4.93 4.83
CA PRO A 115 -8.12 4.89 4.91
C PRO A 115 -8.82 4.33 3.66
N THR A 116 -10.10 3.93 3.84
CA THR A 116 -11.01 3.61 2.73
C THR A 116 -11.56 4.91 2.17
N VAL A 117 -11.20 5.24 0.93
CA VAL A 117 -11.58 6.50 0.26
C VAL A 117 -12.59 6.30 -0.87
N ASP A 118 -13.19 5.11 -0.95
CA ASP A 118 -14.29 4.82 -1.87
C ASP A 118 -15.46 5.78 -1.60
N PRO A 119 -15.91 6.59 -2.59
CA PRO A 119 -17.12 7.41 -2.42
C PRO A 119 -18.36 6.54 -2.22
N GLU A 120 -19.14 6.80 -1.20
CA GLU A 120 -20.34 6.05 -0.82
C GLU A 120 -21.53 6.40 -1.71
N ARG A 121 -21.41 6.14 -3.00
CA ARG A 121 -22.37 6.52 -4.04
C ARG A 121 -23.73 5.85 -3.94
N ASP A 122 -23.83 4.74 -3.19
CA ASP A 122 -25.07 3.98 -3.02
C ASP A 122 -25.14 3.46 -1.57
N PRO A 123 -26.19 3.81 -0.80
CA PRO A 123 -26.33 3.41 0.59
C PRO A 123 -26.54 1.91 0.78
N ARG A 124 -26.78 1.15 -0.29
CA ARG A 124 -26.88 -0.31 -0.25
C ARG A 124 -25.53 -1.02 -0.28
N TRP A 125 -24.45 -0.29 -0.50
CA TRP A 125 -23.11 -0.87 -0.44
C TRP A 125 -22.82 -1.42 0.96
N GLY A 126 -22.40 -2.70 1.05
CA GLY A 126 -22.22 -3.42 2.32
C GLY A 126 -21.04 -2.96 3.17
N ARG A 127 -20.25 -1.95 2.72
CA ARG A 127 -19.07 -1.41 3.42
C ARG A 127 -19.14 0.11 3.62
N THR A 128 -20.33 0.70 3.60
CA THR A 128 -20.51 2.16 3.80
C THR A 128 -19.96 2.66 5.14
N GLU A 129 -19.93 1.82 6.17
CA GLU A 129 -19.35 2.19 7.45
C GLU A 129 -17.84 2.43 7.43
N GLU A 130 -17.12 1.87 6.43
CA GLU A 130 -15.67 2.03 6.30
C GLU A 130 -15.25 3.32 5.58
N GLY A 131 -16.19 4.00 4.89
CA GLY A 131 -15.90 5.19 4.09
C GLY A 131 -16.20 6.49 4.82
N TYR A 132 -16.00 7.61 4.12
CA TYR A 132 -16.09 8.97 4.66
C TYR A 132 -17.23 9.78 4.02
N GLY A 133 -18.22 9.11 3.41
CA GLY A 133 -19.37 9.73 2.78
C GLY A 133 -19.31 9.74 1.25
N GLU A 134 -20.26 10.46 0.64
CA GLU A 134 -20.42 10.50 -0.82
C GLU A 134 -19.70 11.66 -1.50
N ASP A 135 -19.34 12.71 -0.74
CA ASP A 135 -18.68 13.90 -1.27
C ASP A 135 -17.16 13.69 -1.36
N PRO A 136 -16.58 13.65 -2.58
CA PRO A 136 -15.14 13.46 -2.75
C PRO A 136 -14.30 14.60 -2.14
N PHE A 137 -14.84 15.78 -1.92
CA PHE A 137 -14.15 16.86 -1.22
C PHE A 137 -14.02 16.54 0.28
N LEU A 138 -15.13 16.19 0.96
CA LEU A 138 -15.12 15.81 2.37
C LEU A 138 -14.21 14.59 2.59
N ILE A 139 -14.35 13.54 1.75
CA ILE A 139 -13.47 12.37 1.80
C ILE A 139 -12.01 12.83 1.74
N GLY A 140 -11.67 13.66 0.76
CA GLY A 140 -10.30 14.14 0.55
C GLY A 140 -9.75 14.93 1.75
N GLU A 141 -10.52 15.83 2.37
CA GLU A 141 -10.06 16.61 3.52
C GLU A 141 -9.83 15.73 4.76
N MET A 142 -10.81 14.89 5.10
CA MET A 142 -10.73 14.02 6.27
C MET A 142 -9.61 12.98 6.15
N THR A 143 -9.48 12.35 4.98
CA THR A 143 -8.46 11.31 4.77
C THR A 143 -7.06 11.89 4.55
N THR A 144 -6.92 13.11 4.02
CA THR A 144 -5.65 13.83 3.97
C THR A 144 -5.11 14.04 5.39
N ALA A 145 -5.93 14.56 6.29
CA ALA A 145 -5.54 14.78 7.69
C ALA A 145 -5.16 13.45 8.38
N TYR A 146 -5.99 12.42 8.22
CA TYR A 146 -5.72 11.10 8.82
C TYR A 146 -4.39 10.51 8.32
N THR A 147 -4.11 10.61 7.01
CA THR A 147 -2.85 10.09 6.45
C THR A 147 -1.63 10.92 6.85
N GLN A 148 -1.78 12.23 7.03
CA GLN A 148 -0.72 13.10 7.55
C GLN A 148 -0.34 12.70 8.98
N GLY A 149 -1.34 12.57 9.88
CA GLY A 149 -1.11 12.12 11.24
C GLY A 149 -0.42 10.76 11.31
N MET A 150 -0.88 9.79 10.52
CA MET A 150 -0.25 8.46 10.46
C MET A 150 1.20 8.53 10.01
N ALA A 151 1.49 9.25 8.93
CA ALA A 151 2.82 9.28 8.31
C ALA A 151 3.86 10.03 9.14
N GLY A 152 3.43 11.00 9.97
CA GLY A 152 4.31 11.93 10.66
C GLY A 152 4.91 12.99 9.74
N ASP A 153 5.70 13.91 10.30
CA ASP A 153 6.18 15.13 9.67
C ASP A 153 7.66 15.13 9.27
N HIS A 154 8.38 14.01 9.51
CA HIS A 154 9.80 13.97 9.22
C HIS A 154 10.08 14.01 7.70
N PRO A 155 11.02 14.84 7.21
CA PRO A 155 11.21 15.07 5.77
C PRO A 155 11.68 13.86 4.99
N THR A 156 12.34 12.89 5.63
CA THR A 156 12.90 11.69 4.98
C THR A 156 12.15 10.42 5.37
N TYR A 157 11.86 10.28 6.66
CA TYR A 157 11.25 9.07 7.21
C TYR A 157 9.75 9.22 7.40
N ARG A 158 9.06 8.10 7.40
CA ARG A 158 7.64 8.00 7.72
C ARG A 158 7.43 7.14 8.95
N ARG A 159 6.52 7.58 9.83
CA ARG A 159 6.11 6.74 10.96
C ARG A 159 5.48 5.46 10.48
N VAL A 160 4.55 5.54 9.56
CA VAL A 160 3.96 4.43 8.79
C VAL A 160 3.67 4.88 7.35
N ILE A 161 3.35 3.94 6.46
CA ILE A 161 2.92 4.25 5.11
C ILE A 161 1.42 3.95 4.99
N PRO A 162 0.56 4.97 4.95
CA PRO A 162 -0.86 4.80 4.67
C PRO A 162 -1.08 4.32 3.24
N THR A 163 -2.00 3.37 3.06
CA THR A 163 -2.38 2.76 1.78
C THR A 163 -3.86 3.02 1.52
N LEU A 164 -4.18 3.97 0.65
CA LEU A 164 -5.58 4.27 0.29
C LEU A 164 -6.24 3.08 -0.40
N LYS A 165 -7.52 2.84 -0.13
CA LYS A 165 -8.26 1.73 -0.75
C LYS A 165 -9.72 2.09 -1.04
N HIS A 166 -10.36 1.49 -2.05
CA HIS A 166 -9.83 0.58 -3.06
C HIS A 166 -9.95 1.27 -4.42
N PHE A 167 -8.87 1.43 -5.14
CA PHE A 167 -8.88 2.14 -6.43
C PHE A 167 -9.33 1.21 -7.57
N CYS A 168 -10.47 1.47 -8.26
CA CYS A 168 -11.44 2.51 -7.96
C CYS A 168 -12.87 2.05 -8.34
N ALA A 169 -13.86 2.83 -7.90
CA ALA A 169 -15.28 2.59 -8.15
C ALA A 169 -15.78 1.22 -7.64
N ASN A 170 -15.23 0.76 -6.51
CA ASN A 170 -15.54 -0.48 -5.83
C ASN A 170 -16.68 -0.25 -4.82
N ASN A 171 -17.93 -0.37 -5.24
CA ASN A 171 -19.07 -0.20 -4.35
C ASN A 171 -20.15 -1.27 -4.62
N ASN A 172 -19.74 -2.50 -4.89
CA ASN A 172 -20.60 -3.64 -5.09
C ASN A 172 -19.97 -4.91 -4.50
N GLU A 173 -20.34 -5.27 -3.27
CA GLU A 173 -19.80 -6.45 -2.61
C GLU A 173 -20.30 -7.77 -3.22
N LYS A 174 -21.55 -7.76 -3.72
CA LYS A 174 -22.08 -8.90 -4.45
C LYS A 174 -21.39 -8.98 -5.82
N GLU A 175 -20.76 -10.09 -6.08
CA GLU A 175 -20.05 -10.34 -7.34
C GLU A 175 -18.88 -9.36 -7.61
N ARG A 176 -18.28 -8.79 -6.57
CA ARG A 176 -17.18 -7.80 -6.71
C ARG A 176 -16.01 -8.29 -7.57
N ASN A 177 -15.77 -9.61 -7.61
CA ASN A 177 -14.71 -10.22 -8.43
C ASN A 177 -15.12 -10.44 -9.90
N ASN A 178 -16.37 -10.17 -10.28
CA ASN A 178 -16.90 -10.43 -11.63
C ASN A 178 -17.59 -9.19 -12.23
N CYS A 179 -17.73 -8.10 -11.48
CA CYS A 179 -18.46 -6.93 -11.95
C CYS A 179 -17.54 -5.93 -12.65
N SER A 180 -18.13 -5.16 -13.56
CA SER A 180 -17.48 -4.02 -14.20
C SER A 180 -18.22 -2.73 -13.86
N SER A 181 -17.51 -1.77 -13.27
CA SER A 181 -18.02 -0.43 -13.03
C SER A 181 -17.87 0.42 -14.29
N ASN A 182 -19.00 0.70 -14.96
CA ASN A 182 -19.01 1.48 -16.20
C ASN A 182 -19.16 2.96 -15.88
N VAL A 183 -18.10 3.72 -16.06
CA VAL A 183 -18.01 5.13 -15.67
C VAL A 183 -17.46 5.97 -16.81
N THR A 184 -18.05 7.13 -17.07
CA THR A 184 -17.52 8.05 -18.10
C THR A 184 -16.15 8.61 -17.68
N PRO A 185 -15.25 8.95 -18.62
CA PRO A 185 -13.95 9.56 -18.28
C PRO A 185 -14.09 10.85 -17.46
N ARG A 186 -15.14 11.61 -17.67
CA ARG A 186 -15.43 12.83 -16.90
C ARG A 186 -15.77 12.48 -15.45
N THR A 187 -16.69 11.55 -15.23
CA THR A 187 -17.09 11.12 -13.86
C THR A 187 -15.93 10.49 -13.10
N LEU A 188 -15.05 9.73 -13.79
CA LEU A 188 -13.83 9.22 -13.17
C LEU A 188 -12.98 10.35 -12.60
N ARG A 189 -12.71 11.39 -13.39
CA ARG A 189 -11.82 12.49 -12.99
C ARG A 189 -12.46 13.47 -12.01
N GLU A 190 -13.74 13.77 -12.17
CA GLU A 190 -14.42 14.77 -11.35
C GLU A 190 -14.97 14.20 -10.03
N TYR A 191 -15.14 12.88 -9.92
CA TYR A 191 -15.74 12.22 -8.76
C TYR A 191 -14.82 11.15 -8.16
N TYR A 192 -14.63 10.00 -8.83
CA TYR A 192 -13.92 8.88 -8.22
C TYR A 192 -12.45 9.16 -7.92
N TYR A 193 -11.72 9.76 -8.85
CA TYR A 193 -10.29 10.03 -8.69
C TYR A 193 -10.01 11.15 -7.69
N ARG A 194 -10.94 12.12 -7.53
CA ARG A 194 -10.77 13.26 -6.62
C ARG A 194 -10.58 12.84 -5.17
N ALA A 195 -11.27 11.79 -4.71
CA ALA A 195 -11.14 11.27 -3.35
C ALA A 195 -9.73 10.74 -3.08
N PHE A 196 -9.10 10.07 -4.05
CA PHE A 196 -7.73 9.56 -3.93
C PHE A 196 -6.68 10.64 -4.11
N GLU A 197 -6.84 11.51 -5.11
CA GLU A 197 -5.87 12.56 -5.48
C GLU A 197 -5.50 13.43 -4.27
N ALA A 198 -6.48 13.86 -3.49
CA ALA A 198 -6.27 14.77 -2.37
C ALA A 198 -5.25 14.22 -1.36
N SER A 199 -5.45 13.00 -0.87
CA SER A 199 -4.57 12.38 0.13
C SER A 199 -3.22 11.95 -0.46
N ILE A 200 -3.13 11.64 -1.75
CA ILE A 200 -1.85 11.34 -2.40
C ILE A 200 -1.02 12.60 -2.55
N VAL A 201 -1.62 13.68 -3.07
CA VAL A 201 -0.88 14.91 -3.41
C VAL A 201 -0.59 15.78 -2.19
N ARG A 202 -1.50 15.82 -1.21
CA ARG A 202 -1.41 16.70 -0.03
C ARG A 202 -1.15 15.97 1.29
N GLY A 203 -1.52 14.69 1.36
CA GLY A 203 -1.40 13.88 2.57
C GLY A 203 -0.07 13.14 2.70
N GLY A 204 0.04 12.32 3.73
CA GLY A 204 1.19 11.44 3.97
C GLY A 204 1.14 10.11 3.20
N THR A 205 0.22 9.95 2.25
CA THR A 205 -0.01 8.69 1.53
C THR A 205 1.19 8.27 0.71
N GLY A 206 1.70 7.07 0.93
CA GLY A 206 2.81 6.50 0.15
C GLY A 206 2.39 5.33 -0.73
N SER A 207 1.21 4.75 -0.47
CA SER A 207 0.72 3.57 -1.17
C SER A 207 -0.78 3.64 -1.49
N MET A 208 -1.23 2.80 -2.40
CA MET A 208 -2.64 2.62 -2.75
C MET A 208 -2.91 1.16 -3.10
N MET A 209 -4.10 0.68 -2.76
CA MET A 209 -4.58 -0.66 -3.06
C MET A 209 -5.59 -0.59 -4.21
N THR A 210 -5.44 -1.47 -5.22
CA THR A 210 -6.41 -1.61 -6.30
C THR A 210 -7.65 -2.37 -5.85
N ALA A 211 -8.76 -2.17 -6.56
CA ALA A 211 -10.05 -2.79 -6.27
C ALA A 211 -10.23 -4.11 -7.05
N TYR A 212 -11.12 -4.97 -6.59
CA TYR A 212 -11.44 -6.25 -7.25
C TYR A 212 -12.18 -6.11 -8.59
N ASN A 213 -12.98 -5.05 -8.75
CA ASN A 213 -13.83 -4.90 -9.92
C ASN A 213 -13.05 -4.49 -11.16
N GLU A 214 -13.66 -4.70 -12.32
CA GLU A 214 -13.24 -4.04 -13.54
C GLU A 214 -13.70 -2.58 -13.55
N LEU A 215 -12.95 -1.75 -14.25
CA LEU A 215 -13.32 -0.40 -14.62
C LEU A 215 -13.46 -0.31 -16.14
N ASN A 216 -14.68 -0.14 -16.62
CA ASN A 216 -14.98 -0.14 -18.05
C ASN A 216 -14.43 -1.38 -18.81
N GLY A 217 -14.55 -2.56 -18.21
CA GLY A 217 -14.10 -3.82 -18.78
C GLY A 217 -12.60 -4.11 -18.64
N VAL A 218 -11.88 -3.31 -17.85
CA VAL A 218 -10.46 -3.53 -17.54
C VAL A 218 -10.32 -3.76 -16.03
N PRO A 219 -9.75 -4.88 -15.58
CA PRO A 219 -9.49 -5.11 -14.16
C PRO A 219 -8.76 -3.92 -13.51
N ALA A 220 -9.20 -3.49 -12.34
CA ALA A 220 -8.68 -2.27 -11.70
C ALA A 220 -7.17 -2.36 -11.46
N CYS A 221 -6.65 -3.54 -11.13
CA CYS A 221 -5.21 -3.78 -10.97
C CYS A 221 -4.41 -3.70 -12.28
N MET A 222 -5.07 -3.63 -13.44
CA MET A 222 -4.44 -3.48 -14.75
C MET A 222 -4.77 -2.13 -15.41
N ASN A 223 -5.43 -1.23 -14.69
CA ASN A 223 -5.82 0.07 -15.23
C ASN A 223 -4.58 0.92 -15.60
N PRO A 224 -4.44 1.37 -16.86
CA PRO A 224 -3.30 2.21 -17.27
C PRO A 224 -3.13 3.51 -16.49
N ASP A 225 -4.20 4.05 -15.88
CA ASP A 225 -4.13 5.25 -15.05
C ASP A 225 -3.32 5.06 -13.75
N LEU A 226 -3.12 3.83 -13.29
CA LEU A 226 -2.21 3.53 -12.18
C LEU A 226 -0.79 4.05 -12.47
N LYS A 227 -0.30 3.80 -13.68
CA LYS A 227 1.03 4.25 -14.11
C LYS A 227 1.04 5.70 -14.56
N THR A 228 0.04 6.09 -15.36
CA THR A 228 0.09 7.37 -16.11
C THR A 228 -0.42 8.55 -15.29
N LEU A 229 -1.37 8.31 -14.41
CA LEU A 229 -1.96 9.33 -13.56
C LEU A 229 -1.43 9.20 -12.12
N VAL A 230 -1.73 8.07 -11.47
CA VAL A 230 -1.46 7.91 -10.04
C VAL A 230 0.03 8.01 -9.71
N LYS A 231 0.88 7.27 -10.43
CA LYS A 231 2.34 7.34 -10.18
C LYS A 231 3.00 8.56 -10.79
N LYS A 232 2.74 8.86 -12.09
CA LYS A 232 3.48 9.91 -12.78
C LYS A 232 3.00 11.32 -12.47
N GLN A 233 1.70 11.54 -12.30
CA GLN A 233 1.16 12.88 -12.09
C GLN A 233 0.94 13.19 -10.61
N TRP A 234 0.39 12.23 -9.83
CA TRP A 234 0.18 12.42 -8.39
C TRP A 234 1.40 12.08 -7.55
N GLY A 235 2.36 11.30 -8.06
CA GLY A 235 3.62 11.01 -7.40
C GLY A 235 3.57 9.88 -6.38
N LEU A 236 2.58 8.98 -6.46
CA LEU A 236 2.47 7.85 -5.54
C LEU A 236 3.67 6.91 -5.65
N GLU A 237 4.18 6.44 -4.51
CA GLU A 237 5.42 5.67 -4.44
C GLU A 237 5.22 4.23 -4.93
N PHE A 238 4.26 3.48 -4.36
CA PHE A 238 3.98 2.10 -4.80
C PHE A 238 2.49 1.74 -4.72
N ILE A 239 2.11 0.65 -5.37
CA ILE A 239 0.73 0.17 -5.47
C ILE A 239 0.71 -1.32 -5.12
N VAL A 240 -0.26 -1.70 -4.29
CA VAL A 240 -0.53 -3.10 -3.96
C VAL A 240 -1.88 -3.53 -4.52
N THR A 241 -2.05 -4.81 -4.84
CA THR A 241 -3.37 -5.38 -5.17
C THR A 241 -4.16 -5.66 -3.89
N ASP A 242 -5.49 -5.73 -3.98
CA ASP A 242 -6.32 -6.29 -2.89
C ASP A 242 -6.06 -7.80 -2.74
N GLY A 243 -6.57 -8.41 -1.67
CA GLY A 243 -6.33 -9.81 -1.35
C GLY A 243 -6.76 -10.79 -2.44
N ALA A 244 -5.82 -11.57 -2.97
CA ALA A 244 -6.02 -12.49 -4.08
C ALA A 244 -6.52 -11.84 -5.40
N ASP A 245 -6.32 -10.53 -5.60
CA ASP A 245 -6.89 -9.79 -6.72
C ASP A 245 -6.24 -10.17 -8.06
N PHE A 246 -4.90 -10.29 -8.13
CA PHE A 246 -4.30 -10.61 -9.44
C PHE A 246 -4.71 -11.98 -9.94
N SER A 247 -4.92 -12.97 -9.06
CA SER A 247 -5.39 -14.30 -9.43
C SER A 247 -6.82 -14.30 -9.97
N GLN A 248 -7.66 -13.36 -9.54
CA GLN A 248 -9.04 -13.21 -10.06
C GLN A 248 -9.09 -12.85 -11.54
N ASN A 249 -8.03 -12.27 -12.08
CA ASN A 249 -7.94 -11.99 -13.52
C ASN A 249 -7.96 -13.27 -14.39
N VAL A 250 -7.55 -14.39 -13.82
CA VAL A 250 -7.64 -15.72 -14.45
C VAL A 250 -8.91 -16.45 -14.00
N LEU A 251 -9.19 -16.44 -12.69
CA LEU A 251 -10.20 -17.30 -12.09
C LEU A 251 -11.64 -16.77 -12.24
N SER A 252 -11.82 -15.45 -12.25
CA SER A 252 -13.14 -14.80 -12.20
C SER A 252 -13.40 -13.88 -13.38
N HIS A 253 -12.52 -12.92 -13.65
CA HIS A 253 -12.66 -12.00 -14.78
C HIS A 253 -12.36 -12.68 -16.12
N HIS A 254 -11.58 -13.76 -16.12
CA HIS A 254 -11.14 -14.46 -17.34
C HIS A 254 -10.49 -13.52 -18.37
N SER A 255 -9.87 -12.44 -17.90
CA SER A 255 -9.19 -11.43 -18.73
C SER A 255 -7.85 -11.94 -19.30
N HIS A 256 -7.25 -12.93 -18.64
CA HIS A 256 -5.99 -13.56 -19.02
C HIS A 256 -6.09 -15.08 -18.90
N ALA A 257 -5.35 -15.80 -19.74
CA ALA A 257 -5.36 -17.26 -19.74
C ALA A 257 -4.50 -17.88 -18.63
N THR A 258 -3.45 -17.17 -18.21
CA THR A 258 -2.49 -17.66 -17.20
C THR A 258 -2.14 -16.59 -16.17
N HIS A 259 -1.72 -17.03 -14.99
CA HIS A 259 -1.23 -16.13 -13.94
C HIS A 259 0.02 -15.34 -14.37
N ALA A 260 0.86 -15.91 -15.23
CA ALA A 260 2.02 -15.20 -15.79
C ALA A 260 1.61 -13.99 -16.63
N GLU A 261 0.59 -14.14 -17.48
CA GLU A 261 0.04 -13.04 -18.29
C GLU A 261 -0.62 -11.98 -17.41
N ALA A 262 -1.41 -12.41 -16.41
CA ALA A 262 -2.06 -11.52 -15.45
C ALA A 262 -1.02 -10.72 -14.64
N LEU A 263 0.01 -11.38 -14.09
CA LEU A 263 1.08 -10.71 -13.33
C LEU A 263 1.83 -9.70 -14.20
N ALA A 264 2.17 -10.09 -15.44
CA ALA A 264 2.86 -9.20 -16.37
C ALA A 264 2.02 -7.94 -16.67
N ALA A 265 0.71 -8.09 -16.84
CA ALA A 265 -0.20 -6.97 -17.07
C ALA A 265 -0.29 -6.06 -15.82
N CYS A 266 -0.42 -6.61 -14.62
CA CYS A 266 -0.42 -5.86 -13.36
C CYS A 266 0.85 -5.03 -13.20
N LEU A 267 2.03 -5.68 -13.28
CA LEU A 267 3.31 -5.00 -13.12
C LEU A 267 3.53 -3.91 -14.19
N LYS A 268 3.27 -4.19 -15.46
CA LYS A 268 3.46 -3.22 -16.54
C LYS A 268 2.56 -2.00 -16.45
N ASN A 269 1.40 -2.14 -15.81
CA ASN A 269 0.46 -1.05 -15.56
C ASN A 269 0.67 -0.33 -14.24
N GLY A 270 1.61 -0.75 -13.41
CA GLY A 270 2.06 0.07 -12.28
C GLY A 270 1.87 -0.55 -10.90
N ASN A 271 1.26 -1.72 -10.76
CA ASN A 271 1.32 -2.45 -9.50
C ASN A 271 2.76 -2.86 -9.17
N ASP A 272 3.04 -3.03 -7.91
CA ASP A 272 4.38 -3.34 -7.41
C ASP A 272 4.39 -4.55 -6.47
N VAL A 273 3.32 -4.75 -5.69
CA VAL A 273 3.20 -5.84 -4.70
C VAL A 273 1.86 -6.54 -4.88
N MET A 274 1.90 -7.87 -4.92
CA MET A 274 0.70 -8.71 -5.05
C MET A 274 0.27 -9.25 -3.69
N THR A 275 -1.00 -9.09 -3.35
CA THR A 275 -1.59 -9.61 -2.10
C THR A 275 -2.21 -10.98 -2.34
N ASP A 276 -1.46 -11.84 -2.96
CA ASP A 276 -1.79 -13.23 -3.30
C ASP A 276 -0.78 -14.18 -2.62
N GLU A 277 -1.04 -15.48 -2.70
CA GLU A 277 -0.14 -16.50 -2.15
C GLU A 277 1.27 -16.35 -2.75
N ALA A 278 2.29 -16.22 -1.90
CA ALA A 278 3.66 -15.90 -2.31
C ALA A 278 4.23 -16.90 -3.34
N ASP A 279 3.96 -18.19 -3.17
CA ASP A 279 4.40 -19.23 -4.10
C ASP A 279 3.74 -19.11 -5.48
N MET A 280 2.46 -18.71 -5.52
CA MET A 280 1.75 -18.45 -6.77
C MET A 280 2.34 -17.24 -7.50
N VAL A 281 2.60 -16.15 -6.77
CA VAL A 281 3.24 -14.95 -7.35
C VAL A 281 4.62 -15.28 -7.90
N ALA A 282 5.42 -16.03 -7.15
CA ALA A 282 6.76 -16.44 -7.57
C ALA A 282 6.73 -17.36 -8.80
N ALA A 283 5.83 -18.32 -8.84
CA ALA A 283 5.66 -19.21 -10.00
C ALA A 283 5.23 -18.42 -11.24
N ALA A 284 4.28 -17.49 -11.09
CA ALA A 284 3.83 -16.61 -12.17
C ALA A 284 4.95 -15.70 -12.70
N ALA A 285 5.80 -15.18 -11.79
CA ALA A 285 6.94 -14.33 -12.18
C ALA A 285 8.00 -15.10 -12.98
N ARG A 286 8.34 -16.32 -12.55
CA ARG A 286 9.28 -17.18 -13.28
C ARG A 286 8.75 -17.53 -14.68
N ASP A 287 7.50 -18.00 -14.79
CA ASP A 287 6.88 -18.30 -16.08
C ASP A 287 6.81 -17.06 -16.99
N ALA A 288 6.50 -15.89 -16.42
CA ALA A 288 6.47 -14.64 -17.18
C ALA A 288 7.85 -14.22 -17.71
N LEU A 289 8.92 -14.44 -16.94
CA LEU A 289 10.30 -14.21 -17.38
C LEU A 289 10.71 -15.20 -18.47
N ASP A 290 10.46 -16.49 -18.27
CA ASP A 290 10.82 -17.56 -19.22
C ASP A 290 10.11 -17.38 -20.57
N ARG A 291 8.87 -16.87 -20.55
CA ARG A 291 8.09 -16.55 -21.75
C ARG A 291 8.40 -15.17 -22.35
N GLY A 292 9.27 -14.38 -21.73
CA GLY A 292 9.56 -13.01 -22.17
C GLY A 292 8.39 -12.02 -22.02
N LEU A 293 7.41 -12.35 -21.18
CA LEU A 293 6.29 -11.45 -20.82
C LEU A 293 6.74 -10.35 -19.86
N LEU A 294 7.74 -10.62 -19.03
CA LEU A 294 8.42 -9.69 -18.15
C LEU A 294 9.93 -9.69 -18.44
N THR A 295 10.56 -8.58 -18.10
CA THR A 295 12.02 -8.44 -18.02
C THR A 295 12.44 -8.26 -16.56
N GLU A 296 13.72 -8.50 -16.25
CA GLU A 296 14.26 -8.20 -14.92
C GLU A 296 14.05 -6.70 -14.56
N ALA A 297 14.12 -5.80 -15.54
CA ALA A 297 13.87 -4.37 -15.32
C ALA A 297 12.42 -4.07 -14.89
N ASP A 298 11.43 -4.86 -15.31
CA ASP A 298 10.05 -4.72 -14.84
C ASP A 298 9.94 -5.11 -13.37
N ILE A 299 10.65 -6.17 -12.96
CA ILE A 299 10.72 -6.62 -11.56
C ILE A 299 11.51 -5.62 -10.73
N ASP A 300 12.67 -5.15 -11.19
CA ASP A 300 13.48 -4.13 -10.51
C ASP A 300 12.70 -2.86 -10.22
N ARG A 301 11.87 -2.42 -11.16
CA ARG A 301 11.01 -1.26 -10.96
C ARG A 301 10.02 -1.49 -9.82
N ALA A 302 9.32 -2.62 -9.83
CA ALA A 302 8.30 -2.93 -8.82
C ALA A 302 8.93 -3.11 -7.43
N VAL A 303 9.95 -3.93 -7.33
CA VAL A 303 10.70 -4.18 -6.09
C VAL A 303 11.35 -2.89 -5.57
N GLY A 304 11.94 -2.08 -6.47
CA GLY A 304 12.54 -0.80 -6.09
C GLY A 304 11.54 0.17 -5.47
N ASN A 305 10.32 0.23 -5.99
CA ASN A 305 9.26 1.07 -5.42
C ASN A 305 8.87 0.60 -4.01
N SER A 306 8.65 -0.70 -3.81
CA SER A 306 8.35 -1.29 -2.50
C SER A 306 9.51 -1.09 -1.51
N LEU A 307 10.75 -1.34 -1.92
CA LEU A 307 11.94 -1.11 -1.10
C LEU A 307 12.10 0.38 -0.71
N SER A 308 11.77 1.32 -1.59
CA SER A 308 11.77 2.74 -1.23
C SER A 308 10.90 3.01 0.00
N GLY A 309 9.73 2.36 0.10
CA GLY A 309 8.89 2.42 1.28
C GLY A 309 9.60 1.88 2.53
N ARG A 310 10.27 0.72 2.45
CA ARG A 310 11.04 0.13 3.56
C ARG A 310 12.17 1.05 4.03
N PHE A 311 12.89 1.71 3.10
CA PHE A 311 13.88 2.73 3.44
C PHE A 311 13.26 3.93 4.16
N ARG A 312 12.10 4.42 3.70
CA ARG A 312 11.38 5.52 4.36
C ARG A 312 10.87 5.14 5.74
N LEU A 313 10.59 3.87 5.98
CA LEU A 313 10.24 3.35 7.30
C LEU A 313 11.46 3.18 8.22
N GLY A 314 12.67 3.41 7.73
CA GLY A 314 13.90 3.35 8.51
C GLY A 314 14.37 1.94 8.84
N GLU A 315 13.94 0.92 8.10
CA GLU A 315 14.31 -0.48 8.35
C GLU A 315 15.83 -0.70 8.36
N PHE A 316 16.56 0.02 7.49
CA PHE A 316 18.00 -0.14 7.33
C PHE A 316 18.82 0.90 8.09
N ASP A 317 18.20 1.77 8.89
CA ASP A 317 18.78 3.02 9.38
C ASP A 317 18.95 3.06 10.90
N GLY A 318 18.51 2.03 11.62
CA GLY A 318 18.66 1.95 13.07
C GLY A 318 18.19 3.24 13.76
N ASP A 319 19.03 3.78 14.65
CA ASP A 319 18.73 4.98 15.44
C ASP A 319 18.74 6.29 14.60
N SER A 320 19.15 6.25 13.33
CA SER A 320 19.07 7.41 12.42
C SER A 320 17.62 7.73 12.02
N CYS A 321 16.71 6.76 12.13
CA CYS A 321 15.29 6.98 11.96
C CYS A 321 14.65 7.33 13.32
N PRO A 322 14.08 8.54 13.51
CA PRO A 322 13.52 8.93 14.81
C PRO A 322 12.40 8.01 15.26
N TYR A 323 11.59 7.52 14.34
CA TYR A 323 10.48 6.62 14.65
C TYR A 323 10.90 5.22 15.14
N ASN A 324 12.17 4.85 15.02
CA ASN A 324 12.70 3.61 15.60
C ASN A 324 13.02 3.76 17.09
N THR A 325 13.26 4.98 17.56
CA THR A 325 13.70 5.31 18.92
C THR A 325 12.66 6.03 19.77
N GLU A 326 11.55 6.49 19.17
CA GLU A 326 10.45 7.11 19.92
C GLU A 326 9.98 6.20 21.07
N PRO A 327 9.81 6.75 22.28
CA PRO A 327 9.29 5.98 23.40
C PRO A 327 7.92 5.41 23.04
N ALA A 328 7.77 4.10 23.18
CA ALA A 328 6.49 3.46 23.04
C ALA A 328 6.06 2.98 24.42
N GLU A 329 5.40 3.81 25.15
CA GLU A 329 4.74 3.42 26.38
C GLU A 329 3.32 2.98 26.09
N THR A 330 2.91 1.84 26.63
CA THR A 330 1.54 1.33 26.49
C THR A 330 0.52 2.23 27.19
N ASP A 331 0.95 3.08 28.08
CA ASP A 331 0.08 4.04 28.78
C ASP A 331 -0.40 5.19 27.88
N THR A 332 0.22 5.38 26.71
CA THR A 332 -0.31 6.28 25.68
C THR A 332 -1.56 5.72 25.01
N LEU A 333 -1.88 4.46 25.21
CA LEU A 333 -3.12 3.81 24.75
C LEU A 333 -4.37 4.18 25.59
N LEU A 334 -4.25 5.07 26.54
CA LEU A 334 -5.35 5.59 27.36
C LEU A 334 -5.93 6.91 26.82
N HIS A 335 -5.85 7.11 25.52
CA HIS A 335 -6.39 8.31 24.86
C HIS A 335 -7.90 8.34 24.77
#